data_5499f947328914b18e2ffb80d8e42dc9
#
_entry.id   5499f947328914b18e2ffb80d8e42dc9
#
_cell.length_a   1.000
_cell.length_b   1.000
_cell.length_c   1.000
_cell.angle_alpha   90.00
_cell.angle_beta   90.00
_cell.angle_gamma   90.00
#
_symmetry.space_group_name_H-M   'P 1'
#
loop_
_entity.id
_entity.type
_entity.pdbx_description
1 polymer ?
#
loop_
_entity_poly.entity_id
_entity_poly.type
_entity_poly.pdbx_seq_one_letter_code
_entity_poly.pdbx_strand_id
1 'polypeptide(L)'
;MEPILQVQHLTHTYSVGTPFQRSAVEDMSFDVYDGEFLGIIGHTGSGKSTLIQHLNGLLRPTSGQILLHGKDIWAEPKKIRDVRFQVGLVFQYPEYQLFEETVYKDIAFGPINQGKTGEELDRCVREAARLVGIRDDQLDKSPFELSGGQKRRVALAGVMAMDPQVLVLDEPTAGLDPAGRENLMANIRDY
;
A
#
# COMPACT_ATOMS: atom_id res chain seq x y z
N MET A 1 17.45 17.10 5.18
CA MET A 1 16.77 15.87 5.64
C MET A 1 16.98 14.87 4.51
N GLU A 2 17.37 13.64 4.79
CA GLU A 2 17.53 12.62 3.74
C GLU A 2 16.15 12.07 3.40
N PRO A 3 15.83 11.85 2.12
CA PRO A 3 14.55 11.26 1.72
C PRO A 3 14.47 9.79 2.14
N ILE A 4 13.26 9.37 2.57
CA ILE A 4 12.99 7.97 2.91
C ILE A 4 12.88 7.12 1.65
N LEU A 5 12.25 7.66 0.59
CA LEU A 5 12.10 7.00 -0.70
C LEU A 5 12.46 7.97 -1.81
N GLN A 6 13.23 7.49 -2.80
CA GLN A 6 13.63 8.28 -3.96
C GLN A 6 13.33 7.51 -5.24
N VAL A 7 12.76 8.19 -6.19
CA VAL A 7 12.57 7.70 -7.56
C VAL A 7 13.51 8.47 -8.46
N GLN A 8 14.37 7.78 -9.20
CA GLN A 8 15.40 8.39 -10.03
C GLN A 8 15.30 7.87 -11.47
N HIS A 9 14.95 8.77 -12.39
CA HIS A 9 14.86 8.50 -13.83
C HIS A 9 14.04 7.25 -14.18
N LEU A 10 12.95 7.00 -13.42
CA LEU A 10 12.10 5.83 -13.57
C LEU A 10 11.42 5.83 -14.93
N THR A 11 11.66 4.79 -15.70
CA THR A 11 10.94 4.52 -16.94
C THR A 11 10.39 3.10 -16.91
N HIS A 12 9.13 2.93 -17.32
CA HIS A 12 8.53 1.63 -17.49
C HIS A 12 7.78 1.52 -18.80
N THR A 13 8.16 0.51 -19.59
CA THR A 13 7.57 0.21 -20.89
C THR A 13 7.05 -1.23 -20.86
N TYR A 14 5.76 -1.40 -21.10
CA TYR A 14 5.14 -2.71 -21.27
C TYR A 14 5.45 -3.30 -22.64
N SER A 15 5.56 -4.62 -22.72
CA SER A 15 5.71 -5.38 -23.97
C SER A 15 6.86 -4.92 -24.85
N VAL A 16 8.01 -4.62 -24.24
CA VAL A 16 9.24 -4.17 -24.93
C VAL A 16 9.58 -5.11 -26.08
N GLY A 17 9.90 -4.53 -27.26
CA GLY A 17 10.29 -5.28 -28.44
C GLY A 17 9.13 -5.96 -29.20
N THR A 18 7.88 -5.67 -28.85
CA THR A 18 6.71 -6.17 -29.55
C THR A 18 5.93 -5.03 -30.23
N PRO A 19 5.01 -5.34 -31.20
CA PRO A 19 4.12 -4.34 -31.79
C PRO A 19 3.16 -3.67 -30.79
N PHE A 20 3.00 -4.24 -29.58
CA PHE A 20 2.15 -3.73 -28.51
C PHE A 20 2.93 -2.95 -27.45
N GLN A 21 4.16 -2.57 -27.74
CA GLN A 21 4.99 -1.78 -26.83
C GLN A 21 4.31 -0.47 -26.49
N ARG A 22 4.21 -0.18 -25.18
CA ARG A 22 3.62 1.04 -24.65
C ARG A 22 4.42 1.52 -23.46
N SER A 23 4.89 2.76 -23.52
CA SER A 23 5.45 3.44 -22.37
C SER A 23 4.32 3.88 -21.42
N ALA A 24 4.48 3.61 -20.13
CA ALA A 24 3.53 3.94 -19.09
C ALA A 24 4.07 4.99 -18.12
N VAL A 25 5.39 4.99 -17.89
CA VAL A 25 6.10 5.98 -17.08
C VAL A 25 7.37 6.34 -17.84
N GLU A 26 7.68 7.63 -17.95
CA GLU A 26 8.84 8.13 -18.69
C GLU A 26 9.64 9.11 -17.84
N ASP A 27 10.89 8.78 -17.54
CA ASP A 27 11.89 9.61 -16.88
C ASP A 27 11.39 10.35 -15.62
N MET A 28 10.65 9.63 -14.78
CA MET A 28 10.05 10.20 -13.57
C MET A 28 11.09 10.23 -12.44
N SER A 29 11.24 11.39 -11.78
CA SER A 29 12.11 11.56 -10.63
C SER A 29 11.43 12.40 -9.56
N PHE A 30 11.46 11.94 -8.30
CA PHE A 30 10.99 12.67 -7.13
C PHE A 30 11.49 12.01 -5.84
N ASP A 31 11.45 12.76 -4.76
CA ASP A 31 11.81 12.32 -3.41
C ASP A 31 10.58 12.36 -2.52
N VAL A 32 10.55 11.47 -1.52
CA VAL A 32 9.55 11.44 -0.43
C VAL A 32 10.30 11.49 0.89
N TYR A 33 9.88 12.41 1.76
CA TYR A 33 10.50 12.63 3.05
C TYR A 33 9.63 12.07 4.19
N ASP A 34 10.25 11.85 5.33
CA ASP A 34 9.55 11.42 6.54
C ASP A 34 8.49 12.44 6.96
N GLY A 35 7.27 11.96 7.26
CA GLY A 35 6.12 12.80 7.60
C GLY A 35 5.53 13.58 6.41
N GLU A 36 5.99 13.38 5.18
CA GLU A 36 5.46 14.06 4.00
C GLU A 36 4.18 13.38 3.48
N PHE A 37 3.22 14.18 3.06
CA PHE A 37 2.02 13.74 2.33
C PHE A 37 2.13 14.17 0.86
N LEU A 38 2.57 13.25 0.00
CA LEU A 38 2.76 13.50 -1.42
C LEU A 38 1.54 13.07 -2.25
N GLY A 39 0.95 14.01 -3.00
CA GLY A 39 -0.17 13.75 -3.91
C GLY A 39 0.29 13.53 -5.36
N ILE A 40 -0.06 12.37 -5.95
CA ILE A 40 0.18 12.07 -7.37
C ILE A 40 -1.12 12.31 -8.14
N ILE A 41 -1.12 13.31 -9.04
CA ILE A 41 -2.29 13.72 -9.82
C ILE A 41 -2.07 13.42 -11.30
N GLY A 42 -3.12 12.98 -11.98
CA GLY A 42 -3.12 12.73 -13.43
C GLY A 42 -4.41 12.09 -13.89
N HIS A 43 -4.70 12.18 -15.19
CA HIS A 43 -5.90 11.54 -15.79
C HIS A 43 -5.80 10.01 -15.78
N THR A 44 -6.92 9.34 -16.00
CA THR A 44 -6.95 7.88 -16.16
C THR A 44 -6.04 7.43 -17.31
N GLY A 45 -5.21 6.43 -17.05
CA GLY A 45 -4.23 5.94 -18.03
C GLY A 45 -2.94 6.75 -18.13
N SER A 46 -2.70 7.74 -17.24
CA SER A 46 -1.44 8.49 -17.17
C SER A 46 -0.27 7.76 -16.50
N GLY A 47 -0.44 6.49 -16.13
CA GLY A 47 0.62 5.68 -15.53
C GLY A 47 0.70 5.73 -14.01
N LYS A 48 -0.24 6.41 -13.29
CA LYS A 48 -0.22 6.49 -11.81
C LYS A 48 -0.14 5.11 -11.14
N SER A 49 -1.06 4.21 -11.46
CA SER A 49 -1.09 2.86 -10.86
C SER A 49 0.16 2.05 -11.24
N THR A 50 0.73 2.26 -12.43
CA THR A 50 2.03 1.68 -12.81
C THR A 50 3.14 2.24 -11.93
N LEU A 51 3.21 3.56 -11.75
CA LEU A 51 4.21 4.22 -10.93
C LEU A 51 4.19 3.70 -9.48
N ILE A 52 3.01 3.69 -8.83
CA ILE A 52 2.91 3.28 -7.42
C ILE A 52 3.25 1.80 -7.20
N GLN A 53 3.01 0.92 -8.19
CA GLN A 53 3.41 -0.49 -8.12
C GLN A 53 4.94 -0.68 -8.20
N HIS A 54 5.67 0.29 -8.71
CA HIS A 54 7.14 0.28 -8.66
C HIS A 54 7.64 0.60 -7.25
N LEU A 55 6.95 1.50 -6.52
CA LEU A 55 7.41 1.99 -5.21
C LEU A 55 7.56 0.88 -4.18
N ASN A 56 6.73 -0.18 -4.24
CA ASN A 56 6.83 -1.34 -3.36
C ASN A 56 7.40 -2.59 -4.04
N GLY A 57 7.99 -2.44 -5.22
CA GLY A 57 8.63 -3.54 -5.95
C GLY A 57 7.69 -4.61 -6.48
N LEU A 58 6.41 -4.29 -6.76
CA LEU A 58 5.53 -5.18 -7.55
C LEU A 58 5.93 -5.20 -9.02
N LEU A 59 6.36 -4.05 -9.55
CA LEU A 59 6.91 -3.94 -10.89
C LEU A 59 8.39 -3.58 -10.82
N ARG A 60 9.17 -4.13 -11.74
CA ARG A 60 10.56 -3.75 -11.93
C ARG A 60 10.64 -2.72 -13.05
N PRO A 61 11.38 -1.60 -12.89
CA PRO A 61 11.52 -0.59 -13.91
C PRO A 61 12.27 -1.13 -15.15
N THR A 62 11.97 -0.58 -16.31
CA THR A 62 12.74 -0.82 -17.55
C THR A 62 14.09 -0.11 -17.47
N SER A 63 14.11 1.10 -16.90
CA SER A 63 15.33 1.85 -16.56
C SER A 63 15.08 2.79 -15.39
N GLY A 64 16.14 3.34 -14.81
CA GLY A 64 16.09 4.12 -13.57
C GLY A 64 16.11 3.22 -12.35
N GLN A 65 15.95 3.80 -11.17
CA GLN A 65 16.03 3.10 -9.89
C GLN A 65 15.11 3.71 -8.84
N ILE A 66 14.79 2.90 -7.83
CA ILE A 66 14.03 3.32 -6.65
C ILE A 66 14.88 3.00 -5.44
N LEU A 67 15.13 4.02 -4.64
CA LEU A 67 15.92 3.88 -3.43
C LEU A 67 15.00 3.98 -2.21
N LEU A 68 15.15 3.05 -1.29
CA LEU A 68 14.56 3.10 0.05
C LEU A 68 15.73 3.25 1.03
N HIS A 69 15.75 4.35 1.81
CA HIS A 69 16.89 4.73 2.66
C HIS A 69 18.23 4.71 1.90
N GLY A 70 18.26 5.26 0.68
CA GLY A 70 19.44 5.33 -0.15
C GLY A 70 19.91 4.01 -0.77
N LYS A 71 19.17 2.90 -0.60
CA LYS A 71 19.48 1.58 -1.18
C LYS A 71 18.50 1.23 -2.29
N ASP A 72 19.00 0.83 -3.44
CA ASP A 72 18.14 0.35 -4.52
C ASP A 72 17.34 -0.88 -4.07
N ILE A 73 16.01 -0.80 -4.15
CA ILE A 73 15.11 -1.88 -3.76
C ILE A 73 15.30 -3.15 -4.59
N TRP A 74 15.90 -3.05 -5.77
CA TRP A 74 16.19 -4.16 -6.66
C TRP A 74 17.65 -4.65 -6.62
N ALA A 75 18.51 -4.07 -5.76
CA ALA A 75 19.89 -4.53 -5.60
C ALA A 75 19.96 -6.01 -5.21
N GLU A 76 19.02 -6.47 -4.37
CA GLU A 76 18.86 -7.86 -3.97
C GLU A 76 17.43 -8.37 -4.25
N PRO A 77 17.12 -8.83 -5.47
CA PRO A 77 15.75 -9.21 -5.86
C PRO A 77 15.08 -10.27 -4.97
N LYS A 78 15.89 -11.13 -4.32
CA LYS A 78 15.39 -12.14 -3.37
C LYS A 78 14.83 -11.53 -2.08
N LYS A 79 15.23 -10.30 -1.75
CA LYS A 79 14.78 -9.55 -0.55
C LYS A 79 13.68 -8.55 -0.84
N ILE A 80 13.12 -8.53 -2.04
CA ILE A 80 12.04 -7.59 -2.42
C ILE A 80 10.81 -7.70 -1.49
N ARG A 81 10.63 -8.84 -0.83
CA ARG A 81 9.59 -9.02 0.19
C ARG A 81 9.78 -8.07 1.38
N ASP A 82 11.01 -7.83 1.80
CA ASP A 82 11.33 -6.95 2.93
C ASP A 82 11.00 -5.48 2.59
N VAL A 83 11.13 -5.11 1.32
CA VAL A 83 10.69 -3.78 0.82
C VAL A 83 9.17 -3.64 0.95
N ARG A 84 8.40 -4.68 0.64
CA ARG A 84 6.92 -4.66 0.72
C ARG A 84 6.39 -4.52 2.14
N PHE A 85 7.16 -4.91 3.13
CA PHE A 85 6.83 -4.67 4.54
C PHE A 85 7.09 -3.22 4.95
N GLN A 86 8.05 -2.55 4.33
CA GLN A 86 8.41 -1.17 4.62
C GLN A 86 7.63 -0.16 3.77
N VAL A 87 7.22 -0.56 2.56
CA VAL A 87 6.40 0.24 1.65
C VAL A 87 5.06 -0.47 1.46
N GLY A 88 4.09 -0.14 2.30
CA GLY A 88 2.73 -0.68 2.23
C GLY A 88 1.97 -0.10 1.05
N LEU A 89 1.29 -0.95 0.28
CA LEU A 89 0.47 -0.54 -0.87
C LEU A 89 -0.97 -0.98 -0.67
N VAL A 90 -1.88 -0.01 -0.72
CA VAL A 90 -3.32 -0.22 -0.75
C VAL A 90 -3.81 0.07 -2.17
N PHE A 91 -4.34 -0.95 -2.83
CA PHE A 91 -4.86 -0.85 -4.20
C PHE A 91 -6.24 -0.17 -4.26
N GLN A 92 -6.61 0.26 -5.44
CA GLN A 92 -7.98 0.68 -5.72
C GLN A 92 -8.96 -0.47 -5.44
N TYR A 93 -10.06 -0.18 -4.71
CA TYR A 93 -11.04 -1.19 -4.25
C TYR A 93 -10.41 -2.33 -3.43
N PRO A 94 -9.71 -2.03 -2.35
CA PRO A 94 -8.95 -3.02 -1.58
C PRO A 94 -9.87 -4.06 -0.90
N GLU A 95 -11.16 -3.77 -0.76
CA GLU A 95 -12.20 -4.67 -0.24
C GLU A 95 -12.36 -5.97 -1.03
N TYR A 96 -11.93 -6.00 -2.29
CA TYR A 96 -11.94 -7.23 -3.10
C TYR A 96 -10.74 -8.15 -2.84
N GLN A 97 -9.81 -7.71 -2.00
CA GLN A 97 -8.61 -8.48 -1.65
C GLN A 97 -8.77 -9.27 -0.34
N LEU A 98 -9.90 -9.12 0.35
CA LEU A 98 -10.20 -9.87 1.58
C LEU A 98 -10.51 -11.32 1.22
N PHE A 99 -9.89 -12.27 1.94
CA PHE A 99 -9.99 -13.70 1.62
C PHE A 99 -10.05 -14.62 2.85
N GLU A 100 -9.76 -14.10 4.04
CA GLU A 100 -9.73 -14.88 5.27
C GLU A 100 -11.13 -15.10 5.86
N GLU A 101 -11.23 -16.07 6.77
CA GLU A 101 -12.48 -16.43 7.43
C GLU A 101 -12.99 -15.35 8.38
N THR A 102 -12.07 -14.62 9.02
CA THR A 102 -12.38 -13.57 9.99
C THR A 102 -11.61 -12.29 9.69
N VAL A 103 -12.17 -11.15 10.10
CA VAL A 103 -11.51 -9.84 10.04
C VAL A 103 -10.15 -9.85 10.73
N TYR A 104 -10.08 -10.51 11.90
CA TYR A 104 -8.81 -10.65 12.62
C TYR A 104 -7.75 -11.33 11.76
N LYS A 105 -8.09 -12.45 11.10
CA LYS A 105 -7.15 -13.21 10.27
C LYS A 105 -6.70 -12.42 9.04
N ASP A 106 -7.61 -11.69 8.39
CA ASP A 106 -7.25 -10.82 7.26
C ASP A 106 -6.24 -9.74 7.68
N ILE A 107 -6.50 -9.05 8.80
CA ILE A 107 -5.57 -8.04 9.33
C ILE A 107 -4.24 -8.67 9.77
N ALA A 108 -4.29 -9.86 10.37
CA ALA A 108 -3.12 -10.58 10.87
C ALA A 108 -2.21 -11.12 9.76
N PHE A 109 -2.71 -11.27 8.54
CA PHE A 109 -1.99 -11.93 7.45
C PHE A 109 -0.61 -11.30 7.17
N GLY A 110 -0.55 -9.96 7.07
CA GLY A 110 0.70 -9.23 6.88
C GLY A 110 1.69 -9.43 8.03
N PRO A 111 1.31 -9.12 9.28
CA PRO A 111 2.14 -9.34 10.47
C PRO A 111 2.65 -10.78 10.65
N ILE A 112 1.80 -11.79 10.38
CA ILE A 112 2.23 -13.20 10.40
C ILE A 112 3.35 -13.44 9.37
N ASN A 113 3.22 -12.86 8.20
CA ASN A 113 4.24 -12.94 7.15
C ASN A 113 5.55 -12.21 7.51
N GLN A 114 5.50 -11.23 8.44
CA GLN A 114 6.68 -10.61 9.05
C GLN A 114 7.30 -11.49 10.15
N GLY A 115 6.64 -12.60 10.54
CA GLY A 115 7.08 -13.48 11.61
C GLY A 115 6.56 -13.13 13.00
N LYS A 116 5.63 -12.16 13.12
CA LYS A 116 5.01 -11.78 14.39
C LYS A 116 4.08 -12.88 14.89
N THR A 117 4.06 -13.12 16.19
CA THR A 117 3.25 -14.16 16.84
C THR A 117 2.79 -13.71 18.24
N GLY A 118 1.83 -14.46 18.82
CA GLY A 118 1.40 -14.25 20.19
C GLY A 118 0.89 -12.82 20.48
N GLU A 119 1.31 -12.24 21.60
CA GLU A 119 0.87 -10.93 22.06
C GLU A 119 1.27 -9.79 21.11
N GLU A 120 2.42 -9.89 20.46
CA GLU A 120 2.86 -8.89 19.48
C GLU A 120 1.92 -8.86 18.27
N LEU A 121 1.53 -10.02 17.76
CA LEU A 121 0.57 -10.13 16.66
C LEU A 121 -0.77 -9.54 17.04
N ASP A 122 -1.32 -9.93 18.21
CA ASP A 122 -2.62 -9.44 18.68
C ASP A 122 -2.62 -7.91 18.85
N ARG A 123 -1.55 -7.36 19.40
CA ARG A 123 -1.37 -5.91 19.51
C ARG A 123 -1.41 -5.22 18.15
N CYS A 124 -0.60 -5.66 17.18
CA CYS A 124 -0.58 -5.06 15.84
C CYS A 124 -1.95 -5.08 15.17
N VAL A 125 -2.67 -6.21 15.28
CA VAL A 125 -4.02 -6.35 14.70
C VAL A 125 -5.00 -5.38 15.33
N ARG A 126 -5.05 -5.31 16.68
CA ARG A 126 -6.00 -4.45 17.40
C ARG A 126 -5.69 -2.97 17.25
N GLU A 127 -4.41 -2.59 17.25
CA GLU A 127 -3.99 -1.21 16.99
C GLU A 127 -4.41 -0.77 15.58
N ALA A 128 -4.12 -1.56 14.56
CA ALA A 128 -4.52 -1.25 13.18
C ALA A 128 -6.05 -1.20 13.02
N ALA A 129 -6.79 -2.13 13.63
CA ALA A 129 -8.25 -2.14 13.62
C ALA A 129 -8.83 -0.85 14.23
N ARG A 130 -8.29 -0.39 15.36
CA ARG A 130 -8.73 0.85 16.04
C ARG A 130 -8.46 2.08 15.18
N LEU A 131 -7.27 2.17 14.57
CA LEU A 131 -6.91 3.29 13.70
C LEU A 131 -7.92 3.50 12.56
N VAL A 132 -8.47 2.41 12.01
CA VAL A 132 -9.46 2.49 10.93
C VAL A 132 -10.91 2.44 11.44
N GLY A 133 -11.15 2.44 12.74
CA GLY A 133 -12.49 2.42 13.35
C GLY A 133 -13.21 1.07 13.20
N ILE A 134 -12.50 -0.04 13.20
CA ILE A 134 -13.04 -1.40 13.35
C ILE A 134 -13.09 -1.71 14.85
N ARG A 135 -14.28 -2.14 15.34
CA ARG A 135 -14.49 -2.48 16.75
C ARG A 135 -14.08 -3.91 17.04
N ASP A 136 -13.72 -4.19 18.29
CA ASP A 136 -13.29 -5.52 18.75
C ASP A 136 -14.36 -6.60 18.49
N ASP A 137 -15.66 -6.25 18.61
CA ASP A 137 -16.77 -7.19 18.31
C ASP A 137 -16.92 -7.55 16.82
N GLN A 138 -16.18 -6.90 15.95
CA GLN A 138 -16.16 -7.17 14.52
C GLN A 138 -14.98 -8.05 14.11
N LEU A 139 -13.97 -8.23 14.96
CA LEU A 139 -12.76 -8.98 14.62
C LEU A 139 -13.02 -10.47 14.35
N ASP A 140 -13.98 -11.05 15.05
CA ASP A 140 -14.37 -12.47 14.88
C ASP A 140 -15.39 -12.71 13.75
N LYS A 141 -15.93 -11.63 13.15
CA LYS A 141 -16.89 -11.75 12.05
C LYS A 141 -16.20 -12.08 10.73
N SER A 142 -16.95 -12.70 9.83
CA SER A 142 -16.49 -12.86 8.46
C SER A 142 -16.39 -11.48 7.77
N PRO A 143 -15.29 -11.19 7.05
CA PRO A 143 -15.20 -9.97 6.26
C PRO A 143 -16.36 -9.83 5.26
N PHE A 144 -16.89 -10.95 4.79
CA PHE A 144 -17.97 -10.96 3.79
C PHE A 144 -19.35 -10.51 4.35
N GLU A 145 -19.52 -10.51 5.67
CA GLU A 145 -20.72 -10.00 6.36
C GLU A 145 -20.68 -8.47 6.56
N LEU A 146 -19.55 -7.83 6.30
CA LEU A 146 -19.35 -6.41 6.49
C LEU A 146 -19.89 -5.58 5.32
N SER A 147 -20.26 -4.33 5.57
CA SER A 147 -20.53 -3.34 4.51
C SER A 147 -19.27 -3.04 3.69
N GLY A 148 -19.43 -2.55 2.46
CA GLY A 148 -18.29 -2.21 1.59
C GLY A 148 -17.29 -1.24 2.24
N GLY A 149 -17.78 -0.21 2.94
CA GLY A 149 -16.92 0.72 3.67
C GLY A 149 -16.17 0.06 4.85
N GLN A 150 -16.81 -0.90 5.53
CA GLN A 150 -16.13 -1.68 6.58
C GLN A 150 -15.07 -2.62 6.00
N LYS A 151 -15.37 -3.32 4.90
CA LYS A 151 -14.41 -4.16 4.17
C LYS A 151 -13.17 -3.38 3.77
N ARG A 152 -13.37 -2.17 3.22
CA ARG A 152 -12.26 -1.29 2.84
C ARG A 152 -11.38 -0.92 4.04
N ARG A 153 -11.99 -0.63 5.19
CA ARG A 153 -11.25 -0.36 6.43
C ARG A 153 -10.47 -1.58 6.91
N VAL A 154 -11.03 -2.79 6.79
CA VAL A 154 -10.31 -4.03 7.11
C VAL A 154 -9.09 -4.20 6.20
N ALA A 155 -9.24 -4.01 4.90
CA ALA A 155 -8.12 -4.12 3.96
C ALA A 155 -7.02 -3.07 4.23
N LEU A 156 -7.40 -1.83 4.56
CA LEU A 156 -6.46 -0.79 4.97
C LEU A 156 -5.74 -1.19 6.27
N ALA A 157 -6.47 -1.68 7.28
CA ALA A 157 -5.88 -2.18 8.52
C ALA A 157 -4.87 -3.30 8.29
N GLY A 158 -5.14 -4.20 7.35
CA GLY A 158 -4.21 -5.29 6.98
C GLY A 158 -2.85 -4.79 6.48
N VAL A 159 -2.83 -3.66 5.77
CA VAL A 159 -1.58 -3.02 5.36
C VAL A 159 -0.95 -2.25 6.52
N MET A 160 -1.72 -1.46 7.27
CA MET A 160 -1.23 -0.66 8.40
C MET A 160 -0.70 -1.52 9.56
N ALA A 161 -1.24 -2.73 9.76
CA ALA A 161 -0.79 -3.67 10.81
C ALA A 161 0.67 -4.13 10.61
N MET A 162 1.20 -4.02 9.40
CA MET A 162 2.62 -4.28 9.12
C MET A 162 3.54 -3.15 9.59
N ASP A 163 2.98 -1.99 9.96
CA ASP A 163 3.69 -0.78 10.36
C ASP A 163 4.67 -0.29 9.28
N PRO A 164 4.18 -0.07 8.04
CA PRO A 164 5.04 0.39 6.95
C PRO A 164 5.54 1.82 7.19
N GLN A 165 6.77 2.09 6.78
CA GLN A 165 7.38 3.42 6.87
C GLN A 165 6.87 4.37 5.77
N VAL A 166 6.42 3.80 4.64
CA VAL A 166 5.78 4.53 3.54
C VAL A 166 4.45 3.86 3.23
N LEU A 167 3.36 4.61 3.30
CA LEU A 167 2.03 4.13 2.93
C LEU A 167 1.64 4.69 1.55
N VAL A 168 1.48 3.81 0.57
CA VAL A 168 1.07 4.15 -0.79
C VAL A 168 -0.41 3.78 -0.99
N LEU A 169 -1.21 4.72 -1.46
CA LEU A 169 -2.65 4.55 -1.61
C LEU A 169 -3.07 4.83 -3.06
N ASP A 170 -3.67 3.85 -3.74
CA ASP A 170 -4.21 4.02 -5.09
C ASP A 170 -5.69 4.38 -5.03
N GLU A 171 -6.01 5.65 -5.32
CA GLU A 171 -7.38 6.19 -5.30
C GLU A 171 -8.19 5.79 -4.04
N PRO A 172 -7.68 6.03 -2.82
CA PRO A 172 -8.25 5.48 -1.59
C PRO A 172 -9.69 5.93 -1.32
N THR A 173 -10.12 7.04 -1.93
CA THR A 173 -11.45 7.61 -1.76
C THR A 173 -12.44 7.24 -2.87
N ALA A 174 -12.03 6.46 -3.87
CA ALA A 174 -12.89 6.06 -4.98
C ALA A 174 -14.14 5.32 -4.48
N GLY A 175 -15.32 5.73 -4.93
CA GLY A 175 -16.59 5.10 -4.56
C GLY A 175 -17.08 5.34 -3.12
N LEU A 176 -16.39 6.17 -2.33
CA LEU A 176 -16.86 6.59 -1.00
C LEU A 176 -17.78 7.83 -1.11
N ASP A 177 -18.76 7.90 -0.22
CA ASP A 177 -19.55 9.11 0.03
C ASP A 177 -18.68 10.19 0.72
N PRO A 178 -19.12 11.45 0.79
CA PRO A 178 -18.34 12.53 1.38
C PRO A 178 -17.89 12.25 2.82
N ALA A 179 -18.79 11.72 3.67
CA ALA A 179 -18.45 11.40 5.05
C ALA A 179 -17.42 10.27 5.17
N GLY A 180 -17.54 9.24 4.33
CA GLY A 180 -16.56 8.16 4.24
C GLY A 180 -15.17 8.63 3.81
N ARG A 181 -15.11 9.61 2.88
CA ARG A 181 -13.84 10.22 2.45
C ARG A 181 -13.17 10.99 3.59
N GLU A 182 -13.92 11.84 4.28
CA GLU A 182 -13.40 12.63 5.40
C GLU A 182 -12.86 11.73 6.51
N ASN A 183 -13.62 10.70 6.90
CA ASN A 183 -13.22 9.74 7.93
C ASN A 183 -11.96 8.97 7.51
N LEU A 184 -11.89 8.49 6.27
CA LEU A 184 -10.72 7.77 5.78
C LEU A 184 -9.48 8.66 5.79
N MET A 185 -9.60 9.91 5.28
CA MET A 185 -8.48 10.84 5.24
C MET A 185 -8.03 11.30 6.63
N ALA A 186 -8.95 11.40 7.60
CA ALA A 186 -8.61 11.64 8.98
C ALA A 186 -7.76 10.50 9.55
N ASN A 187 -8.21 9.25 9.41
CA ASN A 187 -7.48 8.07 9.88
C ASN A 187 -6.07 7.95 9.27
N ILE A 188 -5.91 8.29 7.98
CA ILE A 188 -4.61 8.27 7.31
C ILE A 188 -3.68 9.37 7.84
N ARG A 189 -4.22 10.54 8.24
CA ARG A 189 -3.40 11.62 8.82
C ARG A 189 -2.95 11.32 10.24
N ASP A 190 -3.74 10.54 10.97
CA ASP A 190 -3.43 10.16 12.36
C ASP A 190 -2.41 9.01 12.41
N TYR A 191 -2.19 8.32 11.29
CA TYR A 191 -1.17 7.30 11.10
C TYR A 191 0.20 7.91 10.86
#